data_cffe5ce2a67b23e7b439d099f1c37022
#
_entry.id   cffe5ce2a67b23e7b439d099f1c37022
#
_cell.length_a   1.000
_cell.length_b   1.000
_cell.length_c   1.000
_cell.angle_alpha   90.00
_cell.angle_beta   90.00
_cell.angle_gamma   90.00
#
_symmetry.space_group_name_H-M   'P 1'
#
loop_
_entity.id
_entity.type
_entity.pdbx_description
1 polymer ?
#
loop_
_entity_poly.entity_id
_entity_poly.type
_entity_poly.pdbx_seq_one_letter_code
_entity_poly.pdbx_strand_id
1 'polypeptide(L)'
;GLQMALFDVVGKALEIPCYKLMGQKVRDWAPISWWSIDAAPGDWLEEAKEAVSKGYTSFKIKQRPWWDIFAQVEAITSGVPSYFKLDLDANGTMQNAAAAMPIMQKLARHNNVAMFETPIPQGDILGNRQLRQVIPRPIAMHFGSPPYLTTVREEVCDGFVVCAGKSNVIKQGTLSAEANMPFWLQLVGNGLTTTWAAHLGAVLSHATWPAITCMNLYSHQLLTEPIEIVGGFHRVPEEPGLGVEVDEETVAKYRIPDQTIQDLNKKGERYDRPKPRIIGQVVYPDHSYVHLGSMSQGYGYYGQGHGHAHVDGVYLNALHDDGSEEWADLFDRAQQHPVRTRRDI
;
A
#
# COMPACT_ATOMS: atom_id res chain seq x y z
N GLY A 1 13.65 9.32 7.99
CA GLY A 1 14.10 9.39 9.40
C GLY A 1 14.79 10.72 9.72
N LEU A 2 15.92 11.04 9.10
CA LEU A 2 16.70 12.24 9.46
C LEU A 2 15.89 13.55 9.42
N GLN A 3 15.07 13.76 8.39
CA GLN A 3 14.24 14.98 8.32
C GLN A 3 13.23 15.07 9.47
N MET A 4 12.59 13.97 9.85
CA MET A 4 11.67 13.94 10.98
C MET A 4 12.37 14.35 12.27
N ALA A 5 13.54 13.77 12.55
CA ALA A 5 14.33 14.10 13.74
C ALA A 5 14.75 15.59 13.79
N LEU A 6 15.20 16.15 12.64
CA LEU A 6 15.57 17.57 12.56
C LEU A 6 14.38 18.49 12.80
N PHE A 7 13.21 18.17 12.25
CA PHE A 7 11.98 18.96 12.49
C PHE A 7 11.50 18.83 13.93
N ASP A 8 11.62 17.65 14.53
CA ASP A 8 11.30 17.43 15.94
C ASP A 8 12.17 18.31 16.87
N VAL A 9 13.50 18.24 16.67
CA VAL A 9 14.46 19.05 17.46
C VAL A 9 14.20 20.55 17.32
N VAL A 10 13.99 21.03 16.09
CA VAL A 10 13.72 22.46 15.85
C VAL A 10 12.37 22.86 16.43
N GLY A 11 11.33 22.04 16.26
CA GLY A 11 10.01 22.28 16.83
C GLY A 11 10.05 22.34 18.35
N LYS A 12 10.76 21.41 19.02
CA LYS A 12 10.97 21.44 20.46
C LYS A 12 11.74 22.66 20.93
N ALA A 13 12.82 23.03 20.22
CA ALA A 13 13.62 24.21 20.56
C ALA A 13 12.85 25.52 20.41
N LEU A 14 11.89 25.61 19.50
CA LEU A 14 11.05 26.78 19.28
C LEU A 14 9.69 26.70 20.02
N GLU A 15 9.45 25.61 20.75
CA GLU A 15 8.19 25.33 21.44
C GLU A 15 6.96 25.36 20.51
N ILE A 16 7.10 24.84 19.30
CA ILE A 16 6.03 24.77 18.30
C ILE A 16 5.92 23.37 17.68
N PRO A 17 4.71 22.92 17.27
CA PRO A 17 4.55 21.66 16.55
C PRO A 17 5.18 21.71 15.16
N CYS A 18 5.61 20.53 14.65
CA CYS A 18 6.31 20.41 13.36
C CYS A 18 5.56 21.03 12.18
N TYR A 19 4.23 20.98 12.14
CA TYR A 19 3.48 21.53 11.01
C TYR A 19 3.69 23.05 10.86
N LYS A 20 3.91 23.80 11.93
CA LYS A 20 4.19 25.25 11.87
C LYS A 20 5.50 25.60 11.16
N LEU A 21 6.43 24.64 11.08
CA LEU A 21 7.66 24.75 10.28
C LEU A 21 7.44 24.43 8.79
N MET A 22 6.25 23.97 8.41
CA MET A 22 5.93 23.53 7.05
C MET A 22 4.95 24.46 6.34
N GLY A 23 4.02 25.05 7.06
CA GLY A 23 3.00 25.93 6.50
C GLY A 23 1.86 26.23 7.45
N GLN A 24 0.83 26.89 6.93
CA GLN A 24 -0.39 27.18 7.68
C GLN A 24 -1.24 25.91 7.81
N LYS A 25 -1.74 25.64 9.01
CA LYS A 25 -2.63 24.53 9.30
C LYS A 25 -3.99 24.73 8.61
N VAL A 26 -4.45 23.72 7.90
CA VAL A 26 -5.74 23.68 7.21
C VAL A 26 -6.70 22.64 7.80
N ARG A 27 -6.21 21.73 8.66
CA ARG A 27 -7.04 20.73 9.35
C ARG A 27 -6.44 20.29 10.66
N ASP A 28 -7.29 19.85 11.59
CA ASP A 28 -6.90 19.31 12.90
C ASP A 28 -6.80 17.78 12.92
N TRP A 29 -7.39 17.12 11.94
CA TRP A 29 -7.46 15.67 11.79
C TRP A 29 -7.03 15.27 10.40
N ALA A 30 -6.04 14.38 10.29
CA ALA A 30 -5.54 13.85 9.03
C ALA A 30 -6.16 12.47 8.75
N PRO A 31 -6.70 12.22 7.53
CA PRO A 31 -7.28 10.93 7.20
C PRO A 31 -6.21 9.86 7.06
N ILE A 32 -6.52 8.65 7.52
CA ILE A 32 -5.61 7.49 7.49
C ILE A 32 -6.37 6.21 7.14
N SER A 33 -5.71 5.29 6.44
CA SER A 33 -6.26 4.00 6.02
C SER A 33 -5.49 2.84 6.63
N TRP A 34 -6.20 1.74 6.86
CA TRP A 34 -5.60 0.43 7.06
C TRP A 34 -4.93 -0.05 5.77
N TRP A 35 -3.93 -0.91 5.87
CA TRP A 35 -3.24 -1.45 4.70
C TRP A 35 -2.89 -2.93 4.88
N SER A 36 -3.03 -3.74 3.82
CA SER A 36 -2.52 -5.11 3.77
C SER A 36 -2.05 -5.46 2.36
N ILE A 37 -1.28 -6.55 2.24
CA ILE A 37 -0.58 -6.85 1.00
C ILE A 37 -1.18 -8.01 0.22
N ASP A 38 -1.25 -9.19 0.80
CA ASP A 38 -1.59 -10.41 0.08
C ASP A 38 -2.19 -11.41 1.07
N ALA A 39 -3.47 -11.69 0.94
CA ALA A 39 -4.18 -12.56 1.86
C ALA A 39 -5.38 -13.26 1.19
N ALA A 40 -5.77 -14.40 1.75
CA ALA A 40 -6.99 -15.09 1.37
C ALA A 40 -8.24 -14.24 1.70
N PRO A 41 -9.38 -14.47 1.03
CA PRO A 41 -10.61 -13.70 1.27
C PRO A 41 -11.03 -13.67 2.75
N GLY A 42 -10.92 -14.80 3.46
CA GLY A 42 -11.26 -14.90 4.89
C GLY A 42 -10.34 -14.08 5.78
N ASP A 43 -9.05 -14.09 5.51
CA ASP A 43 -8.06 -13.33 6.29
C ASP A 43 -8.27 -11.82 6.12
N TRP A 44 -8.56 -11.35 4.91
CA TRP A 44 -8.89 -9.94 4.70
C TRP A 44 -10.21 -9.52 5.33
N LEU A 45 -11.17 -10.41 5.45
CA LEU A 45 -12.38 -10.15 6.23
C LEU A 45 -12.06 -9.90 7.70
N GLU A 46 -11.21 -10.74 8.30
CA GLU A 46 -10.81 -10.58 9.71
C GLU A 46 -9.96 -9.30 9.91
N GLU A 47 -9.01 -9.01 9.02
CA GLU A 47 -8.28 -7.73 9.03
C GLU A 47 -9.20 -6.51 8.89
N ALA A 48 -10.20 -6.57 8.04
CA ALA A 48 -11.15 -5.48 7.87
C ALA A 48 -12.02 -5.26 9.12
N LYS A 49 -12.45 -6.34 9.78
CA LYS A 49 -13.16 -6.26 11.07
C LYS A 49 -12.26 -5.64 12.15
N GLU A 50 -10.98 -6.05 12.21
CA GLU A 50 -10.00 -5.46 13.12
C GLU A 50 -9.81 -3.97 12.82
N ALA A 51 -9.67 -3.57 11.56
CA ALA A 51 -9.57 -2.18 11.16
C ALA A 51 -10.78 -1.35 11.64
N VAL A 52 -12.00 -1.87 11.45
CA VAL A 52 -13.24 -1.23 11.95
C VAL A 52 -13.21 -1.09 13.47
N SER A 53 -12.80 -2.13 14.18
CA SER A 53 -12.74 -2.12 15.66
C SER A 53 -11.73 -1.09 16.21
N LYS A 54 -10.69 -0.79 15.42
CA LYS A 54 -9.66 0.22 15.72
C LYS A 54 -9.97 1.63 15.19
N GLY A 55 -11.20 1.86 14.71
CA GLY A 55 -11.68 3.19 14.30
C GLY A 55 -11.34 3.56 12.87
N TYR A 56 -10.78 2.68 12.05
CA TYR A 56 -10.53 2.94 10.63
C TYR A 56 -11.84 2.85 9.82
N THR A 57 -11.91 3.65 8.76
CA THR A 57 -13.05 3.69 7.84
C THR A 57 -12.67 3.32 6.41
N SER A 58 -11.40 2.99 6.18
CA SER A 58 -10.89 2.59 4.88
C SER A 58 -9.77 1.55 5.00
N PHE A 59 -9.65 0.75 3.94
CA PHE A 59 -8.67 -0.31 3.80
C PHE A 59 -8.11 -0.32 2.39
N LYS A 60 -6.81 -0.07 2.25
CA LYS A 60 -6.10 -0.25 1.00
C LYS A 60 -5.58 -1.67 0.88
N ILE A 61 -6.02 -2.38 -0.13
CA ILE A 61 -5.63 -3.77 -0.43
C ILE A 61 -4.89 -3.86 -1.76
N LYS A 62 -4.02 -4.84 -1.87
CA LYS A 62 -3.29 -5.13 -3.10
C LYS A 62 -4.09 -6.11 -3.95
N GLN A 63 -4.62 -5.63 -5.05
CA GLN A 63 -5.31 -6.45 -6.04
C GLN A 63 -4.32 -7.31 -6.82
N ARG A 64 -4.08 -8.52 -6.35
CA ARG A 64 -3.11 -9.44 -6.95
C ARG A 64 -3.73 -10.26 -8.07
N PRO A 65 -3.02 -10.48 -9.20
CA PRO A 65 -3.55 -11.25 -10.32
C PRO A 65 -3.77 -12.74 -10.00
N TRP A 66 -3.14 -13.26 -8.94
CA TRP A 66 -3.25 -14.65 -8.48
C TRP A 66 -4.29 -14.88 -7.38
N TRP A 67 -5.17 -13.90 -7.18
CA TRP A 67 -6.34 -14.01 -6.31
C TRP A 67 -7.62 -13.69 -7.08
N ASP A 68 -8.70 -14.35 -6.69
CA ASP A 68 -10.05 -13.96 -7.06
C ASP A 68 -10.43 -12.69 -6.29
N ILE A 69 -10.22 -11.54 -6.92
CA ILE A 69 -10.49 -10.23 -6.31
C ILE A 69 -11.99 -10.03 -6.02
N PHE A 70 -12.87 -10.69 -6.76
CA PHE A 70 -14.31 -10.58 -6.51
C PHE A 70 -14.67 -11.29 -5.21
N ALA A 71 -14.16 -12.51 -5.01
CA ALA A 71 -14.34 -13.25 -3.75
C ALA A 71 -13.71 -12.48 -2.56
N GLN A 72 -12.56 -11.84 -2.75
CA GLN A 72 -11.92 -11.01 -1.71
C GLN A 72 -12.78 -9.79 -1.34
N VAL A 73 -13.28 -9.04 -2.32
CA VAL A 73 -14.14 -7.87 -2.08
C VAL A 73 -15.47 -8.30 -1.46
N GLU A 74 -16.07 -9.38 -1.93
CA GLU A 74 -17.32 -9.90 -1.38
C GLU A 74 -17.16 -10.35 0.08
N ALA A 75 -16.07 -11.05 0.39
CA ALA A 75 -15.77 -11.47 1.76
C ALA A 75 -15.68 -10.25 2.70
N ILE A 76 -14.87 -9.24 2.36
CA ILE A 76 -14.75 -8.03 3.17
C ILE A 76 -16.10 -7.34 3.33
N THR A 77 -16.79 -7.09 2.22
CA THR A 77 -18.03 -6.29 2.24
C THR A 77 -19.19 -6.98 2.97
N SER A 78 -19.15 -8.31 3.10
CA SER A 78 -20.13 -9.08 3.88
C SER A 78 -20.00 -8.87 5.39
N GLY A 79 -18.83 -8.45 5.89
CA GLY A 79 -18.57 -8.36 7.33
C GLY A 79 -18.24 -6.96 7.85
N VAL A 80 -18.28 -5.92 7.00
CA VAL A 80 -17.98 -4.53 7.41
C VAL A 80 -19.18 -3.61 7.12
N PRO A 81 -19.28 -2.47 7.84
CA PRO A 81 -20.34 -1.49 7.57
C PRO A 81 -20.22 -0.86 6.17
N SER A 82 -21.31 -0.37 5.62
CA SER A 82 -21.37 0.24 4.28
C SER A 82 -20.52 1.51 4.14
N TYR A 83 -20.19 2.18 5.24
CA TYR A 83 -19.29 3.33 5.23
C TYR A 83 -17.81 2.95 5.09
N PHE A 84 -17.43 1.70 5.37
CA PHE A 84 -16.04 1.23 5.25
C PHE A 84 -15.65 1.10 3.78
N LYS A 85 -14.55 1.73 3.38
CA LYS A 85 -14.17 1.89 1.98
C LYS A 85 -12.91 1.12 1.63
N LEU A 86 -12.87 0.61 0.40
CA LEU A 86 -11.75 -0.15 -0.15
C LEU A 86 -11.06 0.66 -1.24
N ASP A 87 -9.75 0.70 -1.17
CA ASP A 87 -8.86 1.16 -2.23
C ASP A 87 -8.16 -0.07 -2.83
N LEU A 88 -8.35 -0.30 -4.13
CA LEU A 88 -7.88 -1.48 -4.85
C LEU A 88 -6.66 -1.14 -5.70
N ASP A 89 -5.46 -1.55 -5.23
CA ASP A 89 -4.20 -1.29 -5.92
C ASP A 89 -3.75 -2.50 -6.75
N ALA A 90 -3.94 -2.42 -8.06
CA ALA A 90 -3.55 -3.47 -9.00
C ALA A 90 -2.06 -3.43 -9.38
N ASN A 91 -1.31 -2.39 -9.03
CA ASN A 91 0.10 -2.23 -9.40
C ASN A 91 0.40 -2.43 -10.91
N GLY A 92 -0.54 -2.03 -11.77
CA GLY A 92 -0.42 -2.12 -13.23
C GLY A 92 -0.61 -3.53 -13.82
N THR A 93 -1.05 -4.49 -13.03
CA THR A 93 -1.11 -5.90 -13.47
C THR A 93 -2.31 -6.23 -14.37
N MET A 94 -3.26 -5.33 -14.55
CA MET A 94 -4.39 -5.56 -15.47
C MET A 94 -4.04 -5.31 -16.95
N GLN A 95 -2.75 -5.17 -17.29
CA GLN A 95 -2.19 -5.11 -18.65
C GLN A 95 -2.57 -3.86 -19.44
N ASN A 96 -3.84 -3.71 -19.82
CA ASN A 96 -4.35 -2.61 -20.66
C ASN A 96 -5.82 -2.31 -20.35
N ALA A 97 -6.34 -1.23 -20.92
CA ALA A 97 -7.71 -0.78 -20.66
C ALA A 97 -8.77 -1.82 -21.05
N ALA A 98 -8.58 -2.56 -22.14
CA ALA A 98 -9.55 -3.56 -22.60
C ALA A 98 -9.68 -4.73 -21.61
N ALA A 99 -8.56 -5.19 -21.02
CA ALA A 99 -8.56 -6.23 -20.01
C ALA A 99 -9.06 -5.73 -18.64
N ALA A 100 -8.68 -4.51 -18.25
CA ALA A 100 -9.03 -3.93 -16.95
C ALA A 100 -10.51 -3.53 -16.83
N MET A 101 -11.08 -2.99 -17.92
CA MET A 101 -12.43 -2.38 -17.91
C MET A 101 -13.53 -3.30 -17.35
N PRO A 102 -13.73 -4.55 -17.82
CA PRO A 102 -14.80 -5.41 -17.32
C PRO A 102 -14.61 -5.77 -15.85
N ILE A 103 -13.36 -5.93 -15.39
CA ILE A 103 -13.03 -6.23 -13.99
C ILE A 103 -13.39 -5.02 -13.11
N MET A 104 -12.91 -3.84 -13.48
CA MET A 104 -13.16 -2.60 -12.73
C MET A 104 -14.65 -2.22 -12.70
N GLN A 105 -15.37 -2.39 -13.81
CA GLN A 105 -16.82 -2.16 -13.85
C GLN A 105 -17.60 -3.11 -12.93
N LYS A 106 -17.21 -4.38 -12.87
CA LYS A 106 -17.83 -5.35 -11.93
C LYS A 106 -17.54 -4.96 -10.47
N LEU A 107 -16.28 -4.64 -10.13
CA LEU A 107 -15.88 -4.21 -8.79
C LEU A 107 -16.52 -2.88 -8.38
N ALA A 108 -16.66 -1.92 -9.29
CA ALA A 108 -17.26 -0.62 -9.01
C ALA A 108 -18.76 -0.68 -8.63
N ARG A 109 -19.42 -1.82 -8.81
CA ARG A 109 -20.81 -2.05 -8.34
C ARG A 109 -20.92 -2.20 -6.84
N HIS A 110 -19.82 -2.58 -6.16
CA HIS A 110 -19.77 -2.64 -4.70
C HIS A 110 -19.63 -1.22 -4.13
N ASN A 111 -20.58 -0.80 -3.29
CA ASN A 111 -20.57 0.53 -2.69
C ASN A 111 -19.37 0.78 -1.78
N ASN A 112 -18.75 -0.28 -1.27
CA ASN A 112 -17.54 -0.19 -0.47
C ASN A 112 -16.29 0.09 -1.31
N VAL A 113 -16.25 -0.26 -2.60
CA VAL A 113 -15.12 0.07 -3.48
C VAL A 113 -15.12 1.57 -3.75
N ALA A 114 -14.14 2.28 -3.21
CA ALA A 114 -14.03 3.73 -3.28
C ALA A 114 -13.19 4.19 -4.47
N MET A 115 -12.10 3.50 -4.76
CA MET A 115 -11.15 3.90 -5.81
C MET A 115 -10.28 2.75 -6.30
N PHE A 116 -9.59 3.00 -7.40
CA PHE A 116 -8.59 2.11 -7.97
C PHE A 116 -7.24 2.81 -8.03
N GLU A 117 -6.17 2.13 -7.63
CA GLU A 117 -4.81 2.63 -7.79
C GLU A 117 -4.09 1.84 -8.87
N THR A 118 -3.52 2.58 -9.85
CA THR A 118 -2.64 2.01 -10.88
C THR A 118 -3.21 0.72 -11.49
N PRO A 119 -4.40 0.75 -12.11
CA PRO A 119 -5.02 -0.45 -12.67
C PRO A 119 -4.19 -1.09 -13.77
N ILE A 120 -3.65 -0.28 -14.68
CA ILE A 120 -2.77 -0.67 -15.79
C ILE A 120 -1.45 0.10 -15.70
N PRO A 121 -0.42 -0.23 -16.51
CA PRO A 121 0.83 0.51 -16.52
C PRO A 121 0.61 2.02 -16.61
N GLN A 122 1.22 2.78 -15.73
CA GLN A 122 1.01 4.23 -15.62
C GLN A 122 1.44 4.99 -16.89
N GLY A 123 2.39 4.42 -17.67
CA GLY A 123 2.83 4.98 -18.96
C GLY A 123 1.82 4.83 -20.09
N ASP A 124 0.78 4.00 -19.94
CA ASP A 124 -0.31 3.89 -20.93
C ASP A 124 -1.32 5.05 -20.73
N ILE A 125 -0.98 6.22 -21.27
CA ILE A 125 -1.75 7.45 -21.14
C ILE A 125 -3.15 7.30 -21.72
N LEU A 126 -3.26 6.73 -22.91
CA LEU A 126 -4.55 6.58 -23.61
C LEU A 126 -5.45 5.57 -22.89
N GLY A 127 -4.90 4.44 -22.48
CA GLY A 127 -5.64 3.41 -21.74
C GLY A 127 -6.14 3.92 -20.39
N ASN A 128 -5.30 4.60 -19.62
CA ASN A 128 -5.71 5.15 -18.33
C ASN A 128 -6.77 6.26 -18.47
N ARG A 129 -6.63 7.15 -19.46
CA ARG A 129 -7.67 8.14 -19.78
C ARG A 129 -8.99 7.47 -20.15
N GLN A 130 -8.95 6.40 -20.96
CA GLN A 130 -10.15 5.65 -21.34
C GLN A 130 -10.82 5.03 -20.10
N LEU A 131 -10.06 4.41 -19.21
CA LEU A 131 -10.60 3.85 -17.95
C LEU A 131 -11.23 4.95 -17.10
N ARG A 132 -10.55 6.07 -16.90
CA ARG A 132 -11.07 7.21 -16.13
C ARG A 132 -12.42 7.74 -16.65
N GLN A 133 -12.62 7.76 -17.97
CA GLN A 133 -13.87 8.22 -18.59
C GLN A 133 -15.05 7.27 -18.38
N VAL A 134 -14.80 5.98 -18.15
CA VAL A 134 -15.83 4.92 -18.13
C VAL A 134 -16.08 4.37 -16.73
N ILE A 135 -15.05 4.34 -15.88
CA ILE A 135 -15.16 3.76 -14.54
C ILE A 135 -15.75 4.79 -13.57
N PRO A 136 -16.86 4.48 -12.87
CA PRO A 136 -17.53 5.43 -11.97
C PRO A 136 -16.89 5.48 -10.57
N ARG A 137 -15.57 5.39 -10.51
CA ARG A 137 -14.74 5.49 -9.29
C ARG A 137 -13.43 6.18 -9.65
N PRO A 138 -12.87 7.00 -8.75
CA PRO A 138 -11.59 7.64 -8.96
C PRO A 138 -10.47 6.66 -9.27
N ILE A 139 -9.55 7.08 -10.13
CA ILE A 139 -8.30 6.38 -10.42
C ILE A 139 -7.16 7.21 -9.86
N ALA A 140 -6.33 6.59 -9.00
CA ALA A 140 -5.15 7.18 -8.41
C ALA A 140 -3.88 6.69 -9.09
N MET A 141 -2.87 7.57 -9.20
CA MET A 141 -1.55 7.22 -9.73
C MET A 141 -0.42 7.84 -8.91
N HIS A 142 0.74 7.21 -8.91
CA HIS A 142 1.93 7.80 -8.30
C HIS A 142 2.29 9.12 -8.98
N PHE A 143 2.50 10.16 -8.19
CA PHE A 143 2.86 11.48 -8.68
C PHE A 143 4.17 11.44 -9.49
N GLY A 144 4.13 11.95 -10.71
CA GLY A 144 5.28 12.02 -11.61
C GLY A 144 5.43 10.83 -12.57
N SER A 145 4.50 9.89 -12.55
CA SER A 145 4.42 8.79 -13.52
C SER A 145 2.96 8.64 -14.03
N PRO A 146 2.64 9.12 -15.22
CA PRO A 146 3.44 9.96 -16.16
C PRO A 146 3.89 11.29 -15.54
N PRO A 147 4.74 12.10 -16.23
CA PRO A 147 5.10 13.42 -15.75
C PRO A 147 3.87 14.26 -15.43
N TYR A 148 3.92 15.05 -14.34
CA TYR A 148 2.77 15.80 -13.80
C TYR A 148 1.98 16.58 -14.86
N LEU A 149 2.68 17.38 -15.71
CA LEU A 149 2.00 18.16 -16.76
C LEU A 149 1.30 17.27 -17.79
N THR A 150 1.86 16.13 -18.13
CA THR A 150 1.21 15.14 -19.01
C THR A 150 -0.03 14.58 -18.34
N THR A 151 0.07 14.19 -17.06
CA THR A 151 -1.07 13.63 -16.31
C THR A 151 -2.25 14.60 -16.27
N VAL A 152 -2.00 15.88 -16.00
CA VAL A 152 -3.05 16.90 -15.93
C VAL A 152 -3.63 17.21 -17.32
N ARG A 153 -2.78 17.45 -18.32
CA ARG A 153 -3.20 17.80 -19.68
C ARG A 153 -3.99 16.70 -20.37
N GLU A 154 -3.57 15.46 -20.19
CA GLU A 154 -4.18 14.30 -20.84
C GLU A 154 -5.27 13.65 -19.96
N GLU A 155 -5.57 14.23 -18.80
CA GLU A 155 -6.62 13.76 -17.88
C GLU A 155 -6.49 12.28 -17.50
N VAL A 156 -5.26 11.84 -17.16
CA VAL A 156 -4.90 10.44 -17.03
C VAL A 156 -5.48 9.79 -15.76
N CYS A 157 -5.62 10.56 -14.67
CA CYS A 157 -6.14 10.08 -13.37
C CYS A 157 -6.92 11.19 -12.64
N ASP A 158 -7.54 10.83 -11.51
CA ASP A 158 -8.35 11.73 -10.69
C ASP A 158 -7.59 12.30 -9.50
N GLY A 159 -6.47 11.68 -9.14
CA GLY A 159 -5.64 12.13 -8.02
C GLY A 159 -4.36 11.32 -7.89
N PHE A 160 -3.60 11.61 -6.84
CA PHE A 160 -2.23 11.14 -6.73
C PHE A 160 -1.92 10.34 -5.47
N VAL A 161 -0.95 9.46 -5.62
CA VAL A 161 -0.15 8.88 -4.53
C VAL A 161 1.09 9.75 -4.37
N VAL A 162 1.23 10.44 -3.25
CA VAL A 162 2.36 11.34 -2.97
C VAL A 162 3.30 10.68 -1.98
N CYS A 163 4.54 10.41 -2.41
CA CYS A 163 5.58 9.81 -1.58
C CYS A 163 6.93 10.46 -1.90
N ALA A 164 7.61 10.97 -0.90
CA ALA A 164 8.99 11.48 -1.02
C ALA A 164 9.49 12.06 0.32
N GLY A 165 10.68 12.64 0.32
CA GLY A 165 11.12 13.54 1.40
C GLY A 165 10.28 14.82 1.44
N LYS A 166 10.22 15.48 2.60
CA LYS A 166 9.34 16.62 2.93
C LYS A 166 9.24 17.69 1.82
N SER A 167 10.36 18.15 1.29
CA SER A 167 10.37 19.24 0.30
C SER A 167 9.65 18.84 -1.00
N ASN A 168 9.83 17.59 -1.45
CA ASN A 168 9.13 17.07 -2.61
C ASN A 168 7.64 16.82 -2.30
N VAL A 169 7.29 16.33 -1.11
CA VAL A 169 5.88 16.16 -0.69
C VAL A 169 5.15 17.49 -0.69
N ILE A 170 5.73 18.54 -0.13
CA ILE A 170 5.13 19.90 -0.17
C ILE A 170 4.97 20.37 -1.62
N LYS A 171 6.01 20.24 -2.45
CA LYS A 171 5.93 20.61 -3.87
C LYS A 171 4.84 19.83 -4.61
N GLN A 172 4.80 18.51 -4.47
CA GLN A 172 3.81 17.65 -5.11
C GLN A 172 2.40 17.98 -4.63
N GLY A 173 2.21 18.15 -3.32
CA GLY A 173 0.91 18.51 -2.75
C GLY A 173 0.42 19.90 -3.18
N THR A 174 1.31 20.89 -3.31
CA THR A 174 0.96 22.21 -3.84
C THR A 174 0.55 22.13 -5.31
N LEU A 175 1.31 21.43 -6.15
CA LEU A 175 0.96 21.23 -7.54
C LEU A 175 -0.37 20.47 -7.72
N SER A 176 -0.63 19.48 -6.87
CA SER A 176 -1.92 18.77 -6.87
C SER A 176 -3.08 19.71 -6.52
N ALA A 177 -2.89 20.59 -5.54
CA ALA A 177 -3.89 21.57 -5.13
C ALA A 177 -4.20 22.57 -6.26
N GLU A 178 -3.18 23.07 -6.98
CA GLU A 178 -3.37 23.97 -8.13
C GLU A 178 -4.17 23.33 -9.27
N ALA A 179 -4.06 22.00 -9.43
CA ALA A 179 -4.86 21.24 -10.39
C ALA A 179 -6.21 20.77 -9.83
N ASN A 180 -6.56 21.13 -8.60
CA ASN A 180 -7.74 20.63 -7.86
C ASN A 180 -7.81 19.10 -7.82
N MET A 181 -6.67 18.44 -7.67
CA MET A 181 -6.56 16.98 -7.62
C MET A 181 -6.26 16.50 -6.18
N PRO A 182 -7.12 15.66 -5.59
CA PRO A 182 -6.87 15.09 -4.27
C PRO A 182 -5.69 14.12 -4.31
N PHE A 183 -5.14 13.82 -3.15
CA PHE A 183 -4.11 12.80 -3.02
C PHE A 183 -4.07 12.23 -1.59
N TRP A 184 -3.39 11.11 -1.42
CA TRP A 184 -2.95 10.63 -0.12
C TRP A 184 -1.43 10.67 0.01
N LEU A 185 -0.99 10.75 1.25
CA LEU A 185 0.42 10.59 1.61
C LEU A 185 0.73 9.11 1.78
N GLN A 186 1.70 8.60 1.04
CA GLN A 186 2.22 7.23 1.20
C GLN A 186 3.60 7.28 1.82
N LEU A 187 3.66 7.21 3.15
CA LEU A 187 4.87 7.32 3.95
C LEU A 187 4.95 6.12 4.89
N VAL A 188 5.56 5.04 4.41
CA VAL A 188 5.59 3.76 5.14
C VAL A 188 6.48 3.83 6.37
N GLY A 189 5.95 3.43 7.52
CA GLY A 189 6.65 3.34 8.79
C GLY A 189 5.72 3.14 9.98
N ASN A 190 6.28 3.20 11.17
CA ASN A 190 5.61 3.04 12.46
C ASN A 190 4.87 4.32 12.90
N GLY A 191 4.56 4.42 14.20
CA GLY A 191 3.86 5.57 14.78
C GLY A 191 4.54 6.92 14.54
N LEU A 192 5.87 6.98 14.59
CA LEU A 192 6.61 8.23 14.29
C LEU A 192 6.36 8.71 12.87
N THR A 193 6.37 7.80 11.90
CA THR A 193 6.10 8.14 10.50
C THR A 193 4.61 8.53 10.30
N THR A 194 3.71 7.90 11.01
CA THR A 194 2.27 8.23 10.97
C THR A 194 2.03 9.62 11.53
N THR A 195 2.65 9.97 12.64
CA THR A 195 2.61 11.33 13.21
C THR A 195 3.18 12.37 12.23
N TRP A 196 4.29 12.05 11.58
CA TRP A 196 4.87 12.91 10.55
C TRP A 196 3.92 13.12 9.36
N ALA A 197 3.24 12.06 8.92
CA ALA A 197 2.23 12.15 7.86
C ALA A 197 1.06 13.06 8.28
N ALA A 198 0.65 13.03 9.55
CA ALA A 198 -0.37 13.94 10.06
C ALA A 198 0.07 15.42 10.00
N HIS A 199 1.30 15.74 10.42
CA HIS A 199 1.85 17.11 10.29
C HIS A 199 1.91 17.58 8.84
N LEU A 200 2.31 16.73 7.90
CA LEU A 200 2.29 17.06 6.48
C LEU A 200 0.85 17.22 5.95
N GLY A 201 -0.05 16.32 6.32
CA GLY A 201 -1.46 16.40 5.98
C GLY A 201 -2.15 17.65 6.54
N ALA A 202 -1.68 18.14 7.70
CA ALA A 202 -2.22 19.34 8.32
C ALA A 202 -2.04 20.61 7.48
N VAL A 203 -0.99 20.69 6.67
CA VAL A 203 -0.67 21.88 5.86
C VAL A 203 -0.97 21.72 4.36
N LEU A 204 -1.38 20.54 3.92
CA LEU A 204 -1.63 20.22 2.51
C LEU A 204 -3.14 20.10 2.26
N SER A 205 -3.74 21.12 1.66
CA SER A 205 -5.20 21.25 1.53
C SER A 205 -5.86 20.06 0.81
N HIS A 206 -5.21 19.50 -0.21
CA HIS A 206 -5.72 18.40 -1.03
C HIS A 206 -5.26 17.00 -0.58
N ALA A 207 -4.56 16.88 0.56
CA ALA A 207 -4.31 15.60 1.22
C ALA A 207 -5.61 15.07 1.89
N THR A 208 -6.63 14.85 1.09
CA THR A 208 -7.99 14.50 1.54
C THR A 208 -8.29 13.02 1.44
N TRP A 209 -7.52 12.27 0.69
CA TRP A 209 -7.58 10.82 0.66
C TRP A 209 -6.81 10.22 1.85
N PRO A 210 -7.25 9.08 2.39
CA PRO A 210 -6.65 8.50 3.59
C PRO A 210 -5.18 8.11 3.38
N ALA A 211 -4.29 8.63 4.24
CA ALA A 211 -2.86 8.36 4.17
C ALA A 211 -2.54 6.87 4.39
N ILE A 212 -1.52 6.38 3.71
CA ILE A 212 -1.01 5.01 3.82
C ILE A 212 0.33 5.05 4.53
N THR A 213 0.35 4.61 5.79
CA THR A 213 1.58 4.54 6.58
C THR A 213 1.99 3.11 6.89
N CYS A 214 1.11 2.15 6.69
CA CYS A 214 1.31 0.74 7.02
C CYS A 214 1.61 0.52 8.52
N MET A 215 1.22 1.45 9.39
CA MET A 215 1.46 1.37 10.84
C MET A 215 0.90 0.08 11.45
N ASN A 216 -0.23 -0.38 10.94
CA ASN A 216 -0.88 -1.61 11.38
C ASN A 216 -0.07 -2.90 11.14
N LEU A 217 0.97 -2.87 10.31
CA LEU A 217 1.86 -4.02 10.09
C LEU A 217 2.97 -4.15 11.15
N TYR A 218 3.16 -3.14 11.98
CA TYR A 218 4.17 -3.16 13.03
C TYR A 218 3.57 -3.67 14.33
N SER A 219 4.27 -4.58 14.99
CA SER A 219 3.88 -5.11 16.31
C SER A 219 3.91 -4.04 17.42
N HIS A 220 4.59 -2.92 17.16
CA HIS A 220 4.71 -1.79 18.07
C HIS A 220 4.86 -0.46 17.34
N GLN A 221 4.23 0.60 17.84
CA GLN A 221 4.30 1.93 17.23
C GLN A 221 5.58 2.70 17.59
N LEU A 222 6.38 2.21 18.53
CA LEU A 222 7.56 2.85 19.14
C LEU A 222 7.22 4.17 19.85
N LEU A 223 6.01 4.32 20.33
CA LEU A 223 5.50 5.46 21.08
C LEU A 223 5.06 5.00 22.46
N THR A 224 5.21 5.86 23.48
CA THR A 224 4.71 5.61 24.83
C THR A 224 3.20 5.55 24.87
N GLU A 225 2.54 6.41 24.11
CA GLU A 225 1.09 6.42 23.92
C GLU A 225 0.74 6.04 22.48
N PRO A 226 -0.14 5.04 22.27
CA PRO A 226 -0.53 4.63 20.92
C PRO A 226 -1.35 5.72 20.24
N ILE A 227 -1.18 5.84 18.93
CA ILE A 227 -2.00 6.72 18.08
C ILE A 227 -3.44 6.20 18.07
N GLU A 228 -4.37 7.06 18.48
CA GLU A 228 -5.80 6.80 18.39
C GLU A 228 -6.32 7.17 16.99
N ILE A 229 -7.15 6.29 16.42
CA ILE A 229 -7.86 6.53 15.16
C ILE A 229 -9.34 6.70 15.46
N VAL A 230 -9.87 7.85 15.10
CA VAL A 230 -11.28 8.20 15.35
C VAL A 230 -11.97 8.48 14.01
N GLY A 231 -12.93 7.63 13.64
CA GLY A 231 -13.69 7.78 12.40
C GLY A 231 -12.84 7.83 11.12
N GLY A 232 -11.69 7.11 11.11
CA GLY A 232 -10.75 7.08 9.99
C GLY A 232 -9.73 8.23 9.98
N PHE A 233 -9.63 8.98 11.09
CA PHE A 233 -8.72 10.12 11.20
C PHE A 233 -7.80 9.98 12.40
N HIS A 234 -6.60 10.55 12.27
CA HIS A 234 -5.61 10.73 13.31
C HIS A 234 -5.49 12.23 13.63
N ARG A 235 -5.51 12.57 14.93
CA ARG A 235 -5.36 13.95 15.36
C ARG A 235 -3.95 14.47 15.06
N VAL A 236 -3.86 15.70 14.55
CA VAL A 236 -2.57 16.39 14.36
C VAL A 236 -2.10 16.89 15.73
N PRO A 237 -0.89 16.48 16.20
CA PRO A 237 -0.38 16.94 17.49
C PRO A 237 -0.16 18.46 17.54
N GLU A 238 -0.41 19.06 18.71
CA GLU A 238 -0.18 20.50 18.99
C GLU A 238 1.05 20.75 19.86
N GLU A 239 1.56 19.70 20.49
CA GLU A 239 2.73 19.75 21.35
C GLU A 239 4.01 20.05 20.53
N PRO A 240 5.07 20.61 21.14
CA PRO A 240 6.32 20.92 20.45
C PRO A 240 6.97 19.74 19.75
N GLY A 241 7.55 19.97 18.58
CA GLY A 241 8.16 18.94 17.75
C GLY A 241 7.12 18.06 17.07
N LEU A 242 7.35 16.75 17.05
CA LEU A 242 6.38 15.76 16.57
C LEU A 242 5.18 15.64 17.51
N GLY A 243 5.30 16.08 18.76
CA GLY A 243 4.23 16.03 19.75
C GLY A 243 3.91 14.61 20.23
N VAL A 244 4.89 13.73 20.19
CA VAL A 244 4.81 12.35 20.67
C VAL A 244 6.11 11.97 21.39
N GLU A 245 6.01 11.07 22.36
CA GLU A 245 7.14 10.56 23.11
C GLU A 245 7.53 9.17 22.60
N VAL A 246 8.85 8.96 22.44
CA VAL A 246 9.41 7.68 21.98
C VAL A 246 9.47 6.69 23.14
N ASP A 247 9.03 5.47 22.92
CA ASP A 247 9.24 4.37 23.85
C ASP A 247 10.66 3.81 23.69
N GLU A 248 11.59 4.37 24.46
CA GLU A 248 13.01 4.03 24.39
C GLU A 248 13.28 2.59 24.82
N GLU A 249 12.47 2.00 25.70
CA GLU A 249 12.59 0.59 26.10
C GLU A 249 12.28 -0.33 24.93
N THR A 250 11.20 -0.07 24.23
CA THR A 250 10.83 -0.82 23.03
C THR A 250 11.80 -0.61 21.89
N VAL A 251 12.32 0.61 21.69
CA VAL A 251 13.39 0.88 20.73
C VAL A 251 14.62 0.04 21.04
N ALA A 252 15.06 0.00 22.30
CA ALA A 252 16.20 -0.81 22.73
C ALA A 252 15.97 -2.31 22.48
N LYS A 253 14.75 -2.80 22.75
CA LYS A 253 14.36 -4.21 22.53
C LYS A 253 14.45 -4.62 21.06
N TYR A 254 14.06 -3.74 20.13
CA TYR A 254 14.05 -4.04 18.68
C TYR A 254 15.30 -3.53 17.95
N ARG A 255 16.27 -2.94 18.67
CA ARG A 255 17.50 -2.44 18.07
C ARG A 255 18.32 -3.58 17.49
N ILE A 256 18.72 -3.45 16.24
CA ILE A 256 19.65 -4.36 15.60
C ILE A 256 21.05 -4.13 16.20
N PRO A 257 21.76 -5.17 16.65
CA PRO A 257 23.11 -5.02 17.20
C PRO A 257 24.05 -4.28 16.24
N ASP A 258 24.83 -3.34 16.77
CA ASP A 258 25.74 -2.51 15.95
C ASP A 258 26.74 -3.36 15.15
N GLN A 259 27.23 -4.47 15.72
CA GLN A 259 28.09 -5.41 15.02
C GLN A 259 27.43 -6.00 13.79
N THR A 260 26.14 -6.39 13.89
CA THR A 260 25.37 -6.90 12.75
C THR A 260 25.26 -5.85 11.64
N ILE A 261 24.99 -4.58 12.00
CA ILE A 261 24.92 -3.48 11.04
C ILE A 261 26.28 -3.24 10.35
N GLN A 262 27.37 -3.27 11.14
CA GLN A 262 28.71 -3.10 10.59
C GLN A 262 29.09 -4.22 9.61
N ASP A 263 28.74 -5.46 9.94
CA ASP A 263 29.05 -6.61 9.09
C ASP A 263 28.23 -6.60 7.78
N LEU A 264 26.98 -6.17 7.84
CA LEU A 264 26.14 -5.97 6.65
C LEU A 264 26.67 -4.84 5.77
N ASN A 265 27.05 -3.71 6.38
CA ASN A 265 27.61 -2.57 5.64
C ASN A 265 28.93 -2.94 4.91
N LYS A 266 29.80 -3.75 5.52
CA LYS A 266 31.04 -4.26 4.90
C LYS A 266 30.74 -5.12 3.67
N LYS A 267 29.62 -5.84 3.66
CA LYS A 267 29.17 -6.69 2.55
C LYS A 267 28.34 -5.93 1.52
N GLY A 268 27.97 -4.67 1.78
CA GLY A 268 27.02 -3.91 0.96
C GLY A 268 25.59 -4.43 1.04
N GLU A 269 25.28 -5.20 2.08
CA GLU A 269 23.98 -5.83 2.31
C GLU A 269 23.14 -4.98 3.26
N ARG A 270 21.83 -5.07 3.12
CA ARG A 270 20.87 -4.55 4.10
C ARG A 270 20.45 -5.64 5.06
N TYR A 271 20.09 -5.26 6.30
CA TYR A 271 19.48 -6.21 7.21
C TYR A 271 18.18 -6.73 6.58
N ASP A 272 18.16 -8.03 6.28
CA ASP A 272 16.99 -8.77 5.89
C ASP A 272 16.85 -9.98 6.82
N ARG A 273 15.63 -10.22 7.30
CA ARG A 273 15.40 -11.44 8.06
C ARG A 273 15.54 -12.64 7.14
N PRO A 274 16.06 -13.78 7.61
CA PRO A 274 15.98 -15.01 6.84
C PRO A 274 14.53 -15.23 6.41
N LYS A 275 14.31 -15.23 5.09
CA LYS A 275 12.98 -15.50 4.55
C LYS A 275 12.75 -17.00 4.60
N PRO A 276 11.56 -17.44 5.03
CA PRO A 276 11.22 -18.84 4.92
C PRO A 276 11.29 -19.26 3.43
N ARG A 277 11.82 -20.45 3.16
CA ARG A 277 11.79 -21.03 1.83
C ARG A 277 10.33 -21.42 1.54
N ILE A 278 9.68 -20.66 0.67
CA ILE A 278 8.27 -20.84 0.30
C ILE A 278 8.16 -20.72 -1.21
N ILE A 279 7.39 -21.60 -1.82
CA ILE A 279 6.95 -21.47 -3.21
C ILE A 279 5.50 -20.96 -3.19
N GLY A 280 5.22 -19.86 -3.86
CA GLY A 280 3.85 -19.44 -4.13
C GLY A 280 3.24 -20.33 -5.22
N GLN A 281 2.21 -21.11 -4.89
CA GLN A 281 1.49 -21.94 -5.86
C GLN A 281 0.15 -21.29 -6.19
N VAL A 282 0.05 -20.67 -7.37
CA VAL A 282 -1.23 -20.19 -7.90
C VAL A 282 -2.02 -21.35 -8.43
N VAL A 283 -3.21 -21.57 -7.92
CA VAL A 283 -4.10 -22.68 -8.26
C VAL A 283 -5.26 -22.16 -9.09
N TYR A 284 -5.43 -22.69 -10.28
CA TYR A 284 -6.54 -22.38 -11.18
C TYR A 284 -7.68 -23.39 -11.06
N PRO A 285 -8.93 -23.01 -11.39
CA PRO A 285 -10.09 -23.91 -11.32
C PRO A 285 -9.99 -25.16 -12.21
N ASP A 286 -9.17 -25.13 -13.27
CA ASP A 286 -8.89 -26.27 -14.15
C ASP A 286 -7.81 -27.21 -13.63
N HIS A 287 -7.41 -27.04 -12.35
CA HIS A 287 -6.34 -27.78 -11.68
C HIS A 287 -4.95 -27.61 -12.32
N SER A 288 -4.75 -26.54 -13.08
CA SER A 288 -3.40 -26.09 -13.44
C SER A 288 -2.79 -25.23 -12.34
N TYR A 289 -1.46 -25.21 -12.27
CA TYR A 289 -0.70 -24.49 -11.27
C TYR A 289 0.36 -23.60 -11.92
N VAL A 290 0.63 -22.46 -11.28
CA VAL A 290 1.81 -21.65 -11.55
C VAL A 290 2.59 -21.49 -10.24
N HIS A 291 3.83 -21.99 -10.21
CA HIS A 291 4.72 -21.88 -9.06
C HIS A 291 5.63 -20.66 -9.22
N LEU A 292 5.65 -19.82 -8.20
CA LEU A 292 6.37 -18.54 -8.14
C LEU A 292 7.41 -18.59 -7.04
N GLY A 293 8.65 -18.25 -7.35
CA GLY A 293 9.72 -18.09 -6.36
C GLY A 293 9.67 -16.74 -5.63
N SER A 294 8.97 -15.75 -6.20
CA SER A 294 8.79 -14.44 -5.58
C SER A 294 7.61 -13.68 -6.17
N MET A 295 7.10 -12.69 -5.41
CA MET A 295 6.05 -11.79 -5.90
C MET A 295 6.51 -10.96 -7.11
N SER A 296 7.79 -10.58 -7.17
CA SER A 296 8.33 -9.83 -8.32
C SER A 296 8.25 -10.62 -9.61
N GLN A 297 8.51 -11.93 -9.56
CA GLN A 297 8.29 -12.82 -10.71
C GLN A 297 6.82 -12.89 -11.11
N GLY A 298 5.93 -12.97 -10.12
CA GLY A 298 4.48 -12.95 -10.34
C GLY A 298 4.05 -11.68 -11.08
N TYR A 299 4.48 -10.52 -10.66
CA TYR A 299 4.17 -9.27 -11.37
C TYR A 299 4.66 -9.29 -12.83
N GLY A 300 5.88 -9.70 -13.07
CA GLY A 300 6.41 -9.82 -14.44
C GLY A 300 5.61 -10.80 -15.28
N TYR A 301 5.33 -11.98 -14.74
CA TYR A 301 4.61 -13.04 -15.40
C TYR A 301 3.19 -12.61 -15.82
N TYR A 302 2.40 -12.09 -14.89
CA TYR A 302 1.03 -11.65 -15.15
C TYR A 302 0.95 -10.33 -15.92
N GLY A 303 1.83 -9.39 -15.63
CA GLY A 303 1.89 -8.12 -16.35
C GLY A 303 2.23 -8.25 -17.83
N GLN A 304 3.00 -9.29 -18.20
CA GLN A 304 3.31 -9.63 -19.59
C GLN A 304 2.29 -10.57 -20.25
N GLY A 305 1.23 -10.93 -19.55
CA GLY A 305 0.16 -11.78 -20.11
C GLY A 305 0.46 -13.28 -20.16
N HIS A 306 1.46 -13.76 -19.43
CA HIS A 306 1.79 -15.18 -19.39
C HIS A 306 0.82 -16.03 -18.56
N GLY A 307 -0.07 -15.42 -17.77
CA GLY A 307 -1.10 -16.07 -16.96
C GLY A 307 -2.41 -15.32 -17.01
N HIS A 308 -3.51 -16.03 -16.81
CA HIS A 308 -4.82 -15.43 -16.64
C HIS A 308 -4.88 -14.76 -15.24
N ALA A 309 -5.14 -13.46 -15.22
CA ALA A 309 -5.24 -12.67 -14.00
C ALA A 309 -6.69 -12.55 -13.54
N HIS A 310 -6.90 -12.55 -12.22
CA HIS A 310 -8.22 -12.31 -11.59
C HIS A 310 -9.32 -13.28 -12.06
N VAL A 311 -8.97 -14.53 -12.25
CA VAL A 311 -9.92 -15.59 -12.63
C VAL A 311 -10.81 -15.90 -11.43
N ASP A 312 -12.11 -16.07 -11.65
CA ASP A 312 -13.04 -16.53 -10.62
C ASP A 312 -12.55 -17.88 -10.05
N GLY A 313 -12.36 -17.96 -8.74
CA GLY A 313 -11.90 -19.15 -8.04
C GLY A 313 -10.38 -19.41 -8.07
N VAL A 314 -9.56 -18.51 -8.64
CA VAL A 314 -8.10 -18.59 -8.51
C VAL A 314 -7.66 -18.23 -7.09
N TYR A 315 -6.67 -18.94 -6.55
CA TYR A 315 -6.11 -18.65 -5.25
C TYR A 315 -4.62 -19.01 -5.15
N LEU A 316 -3.95 -18.47 -4.14
CA LEU A 316 -2.53 -18.70 -3.85
C LEU A 316 -2.38 -19.60 -2.62
N ASN A 317 -1.63 -20.68 -2.77
CA ASN A 317 -1.12 -21.49 -1.66
C ASN A 317 0.34 -21.15 -1.37
N ALA A 318 0.74 -21.32 -0.12
CA ALA A 318 2.12 -21.28 0.30
C ALA A 318 2.62 -22.75 0.47
N LEU A 319 3.50 -23.20 -0.42
CA LEU A 319 4.15 -24.50 -0.28
C LEU A 319 5.42 -24.32 0.55
N HIS A 320 5.36 -24.75 1.79
CA HIS A 320 6.51 -24.76 2.70
C HIS A 320 7.47 -25.92 2.37
N ASP A 321 8.74 -25.74 2.73
CA ASP A 321 9.76 -26.78 2.60
C ASP A 321 9.36 -28.00 3.44
N ASP A 322 9.11 -29.13 2.77
CA ASP A 322 8.73 -30.42 3.38
C ASP A 322 9.91 -31.38 3.50
N GLY A 323 11.11 -30.94 3.06
CA GLY A 323 12.34 -31.72 3.07
C GLY A 323 12.49 -32.71 1.93
N SER A 324 11.54 -32.74 0.96
CA SER A 324 11.62 -33.64 -0.21
C SER A 324 12.57 -33.10 -1.30
N GLU A 325 13.14 -34.01 -2.08
CA GLU A 325 13.94 -33.66 -3.27
C GLU A 325 13.07 -32.99 -4.34
N GLU A 326 11.83 -33.43 -4.48
CA GLU A 326 10.85 -32.88 -5.42
C GLU A 326 10.53 -31.42 -5.08
N TRP A 327 10.35 -31.10 -3.81
CA TRP A 327 10.13 -29.73 -3.38
C TRP A 327 11.37 -28.87 -3.64
N ALA A 328 12.57 -29.38 -3.33
CA ALA A 328 13.82 -28.66 -3.54
C ALA A 328 14.06 -28.36 -5.04
N ASP A 329 13.85 -29.32 -5.94
CA ASP A 329 13.93 -29.13 -7.41
C ASP A 329 12.94 -28.06 -7.87
N LEU A 330 11.68 -28.16 -7.42
CA LEU A 330 10.65 -27.19 -7.78
C LEU A 330 11.01 -25.78 -7.27
N PHE A 331 11.54 -25.66 -6.04
CA PHE A 331 11.98 -24.39 -5.47
C PHE A 331 13.10 -23.77 -6.31
N ASP A 332 14.13 -24.52 -6.65
CA ASP A 332 15.26 -24.03 -7.44
C ASP A 332 14.82 -23.57 -8.84
N ARG A 333 13.93 -24.31 -9.50
CA ARG A 333 13.34 -23.93 -10.79
C ARG A 333 12.48 -22.68 -10.65
N ALA A 334 11.62 -22.61 -9.63
CA ALA A 334 10.75 -21.46 -9.39
C ALA A 334 11.53 -20.18 -9.04
N GLN A 335 12.74 -20.28 -8.43
CA GLN A 335 13.61 -19.12 -8.24
C GLN A 335 14.11 -18.53 -9.56
N GLN A 336 14.28 -19.36 -10.59
CA GLN A 336 14.78 -18.93 -11.90
C GLN A 336 13.68 -18.32 -12.77
N HIS A 337 12.52 -18.98 -12.85
CA HIS A 337 11.36 -18.54 -13.62
C HIS A 337 10.06 -19.20 -13.10
N PRO A 338 8.88 -18.62 -13.33
CA PRO A 338 7.61 -19.23 -12.99
C PRO A 338 7.44 -20.61 -13.67
N VAL A 339 7.07 -21.63 -12.90
CA VAL A 339 6.91 -23.01 -13.39
C VAL A 339 5.43 -23.34 -13.51
N ARG A 340 4.98 -23.64 -14.72
CA ARG A 340 3.60 -24.09 -14.97
C ARG A 340 3.53 -25.61 -14.98
N THR A 341 2.60 -26.16 -14.22
CA THR A 341 2.32 -27.59 -14.16
C THR A 341 0.82 -27.86 -14.21
N ARG A 342 0.46 -29.09 -14.49
CA ARG A 342 -0.91 -29.59 -14.39
C ARG A 342 -0.91 -30.78 -13.44
N ARG A 343 -1.90 -30.92 -12.60
CA ARG A 343 -2.11 -32.14 -11.85
C ARG A 343 -2.61 -33.20 -12.83
N ASP A 344 -1.95 -34.32 -12.88
CA ASP A 344 -2.50 -35.48 -13.58
C ASP A 344 -3.81 -35.85 -12.91
N ILE A 345 -4.88 -35.92 -13.71
CA ILE A 345 -6.24 -36.22 -13.24
C ILE A 345 -6.33 -37.74 -12.99
#